data_4be84aad484bcb08ecab8c6fd4d5871b
#
_entry.id   4be84aad484bcb08ecab8c6fd4d5871b
#
_cell.length_a   1.000
_cell.length_b   1.000
_cell.length_c   1.000
_cell.angle_alpha   90.00
_cell.angle_beta   90.00
_cell.angle_gamma   90.00
#
_symmetry.space_group_name_H-M   'P 1'
#
loop_
_entity.id
_entity.type
_entity.pdbx_description
1 polymer ?
#
loop_
_entity_poly.entity_id
_entity_poly.type
_entity_poly.pdbx_seq_one_letter_code
_entity_poly.pdbx_strand_id
1 'polypeptide(L)'
;RDNPANVFLMGNHEDNFLTYMRACTTDEGASSWLSEPFFAGGGVATLTSYAPHLRDPHDPRLCHAIPPEHRQFLVGLPFYWTNERYIAVHAGVRPGIALERQRANDLLRIRAPFLSTPHALGKYVVFGHTPFREVKRDADKIGIDTGACYVDPGYGKLTAFCLQTQETFQVE
;
A
#
# COMPACT_ATOMS: atom_id res chain seq x y z
N ARG A 1 7.83 14.88 0.94
CA ARG A 1 9.13 14.85 0.23
C ARG A 1 10.19 15.75 0.87
N ASP A 2 9.79 16.73 1.65
CA ASP A 2 10.71 17.78 2.12
C ASP A 2 11.63 17.36 3.28
N ASN A 3 11.42 16.19 3.87
CA ASN A 3 12.33 15.61 4.86
C ASN A 3 12.98 14.34 4.28
N PRO A 4 14.31 14.31 4.03
CA PRO A 4 15.01 13.17 3.47
C PRO A 4 15.01 11.93 4.39
N ALA A 5 14.63 12.08 5.67
CA ALA A 5 14.45 10.97 6.60
C ALA A 5 13.09 10.25 6.45
N ASN A 6 12.14 10.80 5.66
CA ASN A 6 10.86 10.15 5.42
C ASN A 6 11.03 8.94 4.50
N VAL A 7 10.50 7.80 4.92
CA VAL A 7 10.43 6.58 4.12
C VAL A 7 8.98 6.33 3.73
N PHE A 8 8.73 6.28 2.43
CA PHE A 8 7.42 5.92 1.86
C PHE A 8 7.49 4.47 1.40
N LEU A 9 6.48 3.67 1.75
CA LEU A 9 6.46 2.25 1.41
C LEU A 9 5.53 2.00 0.22
N MET A 10 5.90 0.99 -0.59
CA MET A 10 5.04 0.46 -1.63
C MET A 10 3.81 -0.21 -1.01
N GLY A 11 2.61 0.18 -1.46
CA GLY A 11 1.37 -0.50 -1.18
C GLY A 11 0.82 -1.21 -2.42
N ASN A 12 -0.27 -1.97 -2.25
CA ASN A 12 -0.91 -2.67 -3.36
C ASN A 12 -1.56 -1.70 -4.36
N HIS A 13 -1.97 -0.50 -3.94
CA HIS A 13 -2.52 0.51 -4.84
C HIS A 13 -1.44 1.12 -5.73
N GLU A 14 -0.26 1.41 -5.20
CA GLU A 14 0.89 1.87 -5.98
C GLU A 14 1.34 0.80 -6.99
N ASP A 15 1.39 -0.48 -6.58
CA ASP A 15 1.73 -1.60 -7.46
C ASP A 15 0.70 -1.80 -8.58
N ASN A 16 -0.60 -1.68 -8.27
CA ASN A 16 -1.67 -1.72 -9.26
C ASN A 16 -1.55 -0.55 -10.25
N PHE A 17 -1.23 0.65 -9.77
CA PHE A 17 -1.04 1.82 -10.64
C PHE A 17 0.18 1.67 -11.54
N LEU A 18 1.30 1.16 -11.02
CA LEU A 18 2.47 0.82 -11.84
C LEU A 18 2.16 -0.24 -12.89
N THR A 19 1.32 -1.23 -12.55
CA THR A 19 0.87 -2.26 -13.47
C THR A 19 0.00 -1.69 -14.58
N TYR A 20 -0.95 -0.79 -14.25
CA TYR A 20 -1.72 -0.02 -15.22
C TYR A 20 -0.80 0.76 -16.17
N MET A 21 0.17 1.52 -15.63
CA MET A 21 1.10 2.29 -16.46
C MET A 21 1.97 1.42 -17.40
N ARG A 22 2.29 0.18 -16.97
CA ARG A 22 2.96 -0.79 -17.86
C ARG A 22 2.02 -1.30 -18.95
N ALA A 23 0.77 -1.63 -18.61
CA ALA A 23 -0.22 -2.08 -19.59
C ALA A 23 -0.43 -1.04 -20.69
N CYS A 24 -0.38 0.26 -20.35
CA CYS A 24 -0.47 1.34 -21.34
C CYS A 24 0.63 1.30 -22.42
N THR A 25 1.75 0.65 -22.17
CA THR A 25 2.88 0.55 -23.12
C THR A 25 2.89 -0.75 -23.89
N THR A 26 1.89 -1.62 -23.70
CA THR A 26 1.71 -2.88 -24.42
C THR A 26 0.70 -2.73 -25.55
N ASP A 27 0.69 -3.67 -26.51
CA ASP A 27 -0.28 -3.71 -27.60
C ASP A 27 -1.74 -3.89 -27.11
N GLU A 28 -1.92 -4.49 -25.92
CA GLU A 28 -3.23 -4.64 -25.28
C GLU A 28 -3.76 -3.33 -24.71
N GLY A 29 -2.87 -2.36 -24.45
CA GLY A 29 -3.22 -1.04 -23.93
C GLY A 29 -3.82 -1.04 -22.52
N ALA A 30 -4.35 0.12 -22.12
CA ALA A 30 -4.94 0.34 -20.79
C ALA A 30 -6.21 -0.50 -20.53
N SER A 31 -6.82 -1.05 -21.54
CA SER A 31 -8.02 -1.89 -21.44
C SER A 31 -7.73 -3.35 -21.09
N SER A 32 -6.46 -3.72 -20.90
CA SER A 32 -6.08 -5.09 -20.55
C SER A 32 -6.61 -5.50 -19.17
N TRP A 33 -6.82 -6.81 -18.97
CA TRP A 33 -7.16 -7.39 -17.67
C TRP A 33 -6.15 -7.03 -16.55
N LEU A 34 -4.92 -6.67 -16.91
CA LEU A 34 -3.88 -6.20 -15.98
C LEU A 34 -4.27 -4.88 -15.29
N SER A 35 -5.15 -4.10 -15.88
CA SER A 35 -5.63 -2.81 -15.34
C SER A 35 -6.81 -2.95 -14.37
N GLU A 36 -7.50 -4.08 -14.35
CA GLU A 36 -8.68 -4.33 -13.52
C GLU A 36 -8.45 -4.04 -12.01
N PRO A 37 -7.35 -4.51 -11.37
CA PRO A 37 -7.14 -4.23 -9.95
C PRO A 37 -6.95 -2.73 -9.66
N PHE A 38 -6.41 -1.97 -10.61
CA PHE A 38 -6.27 -0.52 -10.50
C PHE A 38 -7.63 0.17 -10.56
N PHE A 39 -8.47 -0.16 -11.53
CA PHE A 39 -9.80 0.43 -11.65
C PHE A 39 -10.70 0.06 -10.48
N ALA A 40 -10.71 -1.19 -10.06
CA ALA A 40 -11.46 -1.67 -8.89
C ALA A 40 -11.02 -0.96 -7.58
N GLY A 41 -9.76 -0.54 -7.50
CA GLY A 41 -9.19 0.19 -6.37
C GLY A 41 -9.36 1.72 -6.41
N GLY A 42 -10.25 2.26 -7.27
CA GLY A 42 -10.49 3.70 -7.37
C GLY A 42 -9.57 4.43 -8.37
N GLY A 43 -8.89 3.71 -9.25
CA GLY A 43 -7.95 4.26 -10.24
C GLY A 43 -8.54 5.31 -11.17
N VAL A 44 -9.85 5.23 -11.46
CA VAL A 44 -10.55 6.26 -12.25
C VAL A 44 -10.41 7.64 -11.61
N ALA A 45 -10.60 7.76 -10.29
CA ALA A 45 -10.45 9.04 -9.59
C ALA A 45 -9.01 9.57 -9.69
N THR A 46 -8.03 8.68 -9.57
CA THR A 46 -6.61 9.00 -9.75
C THR A 46 -6.34 9.56 -11.15
N LEU A 47 -6.81 8.87 -12.20
CA LEU A 47 -6.62 9.32 -13.59
C LEU A 47 -7.32 10.64 -13.87
N THR A 48 -8.54 10.83 -13.33
CA THR A 48 -9.29 12.09 -13.47
C THR A 48 -8.53 13.27 -12.83
N SER A 49 -7.77 13.04 -11.76
CA SER A 49 -6.96 14.11 -11.15
C SER A 49 -5.81 14.57 -12.05
N TYR A 50 -5.27 13.68 -12.90
CA TYR A 50 -4.23 14.04 -13.87
C TYR A 50 -4.79 14.68 -15.14
N ALA A 51 -5.94 14.23 -15.61
CA ALA A 51 -6.55 14.70 -16.87
C ALA A 51 -8.08 14.85 -16.75
N PRO A 52 -8.57 15.88 -16.04
CA PRO A 52 -9.99 16.04 -15.73
C PRO A 52 -10.88 16.29 -16.96
N HIS A 53 -10.28 16.61 -18.12
CA HIS A 53 -10.98 16.80 -19.40
C HIS A 53 -11.23 15.49 -20.15
N LEU A 54 -10.54 14.40 -19.81
CA LEU A 54 -10.75 13.08 -20.40
C LEU A 54 -11.80 12.32 -19.57
N ARG A 55 -12.86 11.86 -20.23
CA ARG A 55 -14.01 11.23 -19.54
C ARG A 55 -14.00 9.70 -19.62
N ASP A 56 -13.34 9.16 -20.63
CA ASP A 56 -13.20 7.71 -20.79
C ASP A 56 -12.00 7.21 -19.98
N PRO A 57 -12.20 6.36 -18.96
CA PRO A 57 -11.10 5.82 -18.14
C PRO A 57 -10.15 4.90 -18.95
N HIS A 58 -10.56 4.47 -20.13
CA HIS A 58 -9.74 3.68 -21.06
C HIS A 58 -9.06 4.50 -22.16
N ASP A 59 -9.19 5.83 -22.10
CA ASP A 59 -8.53 6.72 -23.08
C ASP A 59 -7.01 6.59 -22.98
N PRO A 60 -6.31 6.17 -24.05
CA PRO A 60 -4.85 5.96 -24.01
C PRO A 60 -4.06 7.23 -23.70
N ARG A 61 -4.64 8.42 -23.88
CA ARG A 61 -4.01 9.69 -23.53
C ARG A 61 -3.83 9.85 -22.02
N LEU A 62 -4.64 9.16 -21.18
CA LEU A 62 -4.50 9.16 -19.72
C LEU A 62 -3.13 8.64 -19.29
N CYS A 63 -2.58 7.65 -19.99
CA CYS A 63 -1.26 7.10 -19.69
C CYS A 63 -0.14 8.14 -19.84
N HIS A 64 -0.30 9.08 -20.77
CA HIS A 64 0.66 10.16 -21.04
C HIS A 64 0.46 11.38 -20.14
N ALA A 65 -0.67 11.46 -19.44
CA ALA A 65 -0.95 12.55 -18.51
C ALA A 65 -0.20 12.42 -17.17
N ILE A 66 0.34 11.23 -16.89
CA ILE A 66 1.05 10.95 -15.63
C ILE A 66 2.50 11.45 -15.75
N PRO A 67 2.93 12.43 -14.92
CA PRO A 67 4.29 12.95 -14.97
C PRO A 67 5.34 11.86 -14.74
N PRO A 68 6.45 11.85 -15.49
CA PRO A 68 7.52 10.87 -15.35
C PRO A 68 8.10 10.81 -13.93
N GLU A 69 8.20 11.95 -13.25
CA GLU A 69 8.70 12.04 -11.87
C GLU A 69 7.78 11.33 -10.87
N HIS A 70 6.46 11.32 -11.08
CA HIS A 70 5.53 10.56 -10.24
C HIS A 70 5.75 9.06 -10.43
N ARG A 71 5.90 8.62 -11.68
CA ARG A 71 6.23 7.22 -11.99
C ARG A 71 7.57 6.82 -11.38
N GLN A 72 8.60 7.65 -11.50
CA GLN A 72 9.91 7.38 -10.93
C GLN A 72 9.85 7.28 -9.40
N PHE A 73 9.10 8.15 -8.75
CA PHE A 73 8.85 8.09 -7.31
C PHE A 73 8.25 6.74 -6.91
N LEU A 74 7.18 6.31 -7.58
CA LEU A 74 6.50 5.05 -7.27
C LEU A 74 7.40 3.82 -7.48
N VAL A 75 8.15 3.80 -8.58
CA VAL A 75 9.12 2.71 -8.87
C VAL A 75 10.21 2.61 -7.80
N GLY A 76 10.58 3.73 -7.19
CA GLY A 76 11.61 3.81 -6.16
C GLY A 76 11.14 3.44 -4.74
N LEU A 77 9.85 3.14 -4.53
CA LEU A 77 9.34 2.81 -3.20
C LEU A 77 9.84 1.46 -2.71
N PRO A 78 10.42 1.36 -1.49
CA PRO A 78 10.77 0.10 -0.88
C PRO A 78 9.52 -0.65 -0.43
N PHE A 79 9.59 -1.98 -0.39
CA PHE A 79 8.48 -2.83 0.09
C PHE A 79 8.36 -2.85 1.61
N TYR A 80 9.42 -2.59 2.34
CA TYR A 80 9.45 -2.51 3.80
C TYR A 80 10.56 -1.57 4.26
N TRP A 81 10.43 -1.12 5.50
CA TRP A 81 11.49 -0.48 6.28
C TRP A 81 11.77 -1.32 7.53
N THR A 82 13.01 -1.36 7.99
CA THR A 82 13.36 -2.09 9.20
C THR A 82 14.49 -1.42 9.98
N ASN A 83 14.44 -1.57 11.29
CA ASN A 83 15.56 -1.30 12.20
C ASN A 83 15.79 -2.52 13.12
N GLU A 84 16.47 -2.35 14.25
CA GLU A 84 16.76 -3.45 15.18
C GLU A 84 15.50 -4.07 15.80
N ARG A 85 14.44 -3.29 16.04
CA ARG A 85 13.24 -3.69 16.80
C ARG A 85 11.99 -3.86 15.93
N TYR A 86 11.88 -3.16 14.81
CA TYR A 86 10.67 -3.02 14.04
C TYR A 86 10.85 -3.37 12.57
N ILE A 87 9.77 -3.83 11.98
CA ILE A 87 9.55 -3.91 10.53
C ILE A 87 8.29 -3.13 10.23
N ALA A 88 8.35 -2.13 9.35
CA ALA A 88 7.17 -1.50 8.77
C ALA A 88 6.97 -2.04 7.36
N VAL A 89 5.76 -2.48 7.05
CA VAL A 89 5.39 -3.10 5.78
C VAL A 89 3.92 -2.79 5.46
N HIS A 90 3.56 -2.75 4.17
CA HIS A 90 2.18 -2.41 3.80
C HIS A 90 1.15 -3.42 4.33
N ALA A 91 1.25 -4.71 3.97
CA ALA A 91 0.23 -5.72 4.32
C ALA A 91 0.67 -6.71 5.40
N GLY A 92 1.93 -7.13 5.39
CA GLY A 92 2.45 -8.11 6.33
C GLY A 92 3.58 -8.93 5.75
N VAL A 93 3.92 -10.02 6.44
CA VAL A 93 5.00 -10.94 6.08
C VAL A 93 4.51 -12.38 6.09
N ARG A 94 5.04 -13.24 5.25
CA ARG A 94 4.74 -14.67 5.31
C ARG A 94 5.47 -15.28 6.50
N PRO A 95 4.75 -15.92 7.45
CA PRO A 95 5.35 -16.56 8.60
C PRO A 95 6.40 -17.63 8.22
N GLY A 96 7.49 -17.69 8.98
CA GLY A 96 8.56 -18.66 8.78
C GLY A 96 9.50 -18.39 7.60
N ILE A 97 9.31 -17.29 6.87
CA ILE A 97 10.21 -16.89 5.78
C ILE A 97 11.01 -15.66 6.22
N ALA A 98 12.34 -15.70 6.06
CA ALA A 98 13.21 -14.56 6.36
C ALA A 98 12.80 -13.30 5.58
N LEU A 99 13.01 -12.12 6.16
CA LEU A 99 12.52 -10.84 5.60
C LEU A 99 13.03 -10.61 4.17
N GLU A 100 14.30 -10.92 3.91
CA GLU A 100 14.97 -10.74 2.62
C GLU A 100 14.48 -11.73 1.54
N ARG A 101 13.76 -12.78 1.97
CA ARG A 101 13.21 -13.83 1.10
C ARG A 101 11.68 -13.71 0.92
N GLN A 102 11.08 -12.67 1.47
CA GLN A 102 9.65 -12.41 1.31
C GLN A 102 9.33 -12.10 -0.16
N ARG A 103 8.18 -12.56 -0.61
CA ARG A 103 7.69 -12.23 -1.95
C ARG A 103 6.97 -10.88 -1.92
N ALA A 104 7.17 -10.06 -2.95
CA ALA A 104 6.50 -8.76 -3.08
C ALA A 104 4.97 -8.88 -2.91
N ASN A 105 4.36 -9.89 -3.50
CA ASN A 105 2.91 -10.12 -3.37
C ASN A 105 2.45 -10.36 -1.92
N ASP A 106 3.26 -11.03 -1.11
CA ASP A 106 2.94 -11.21 0.31
C ASP A 106 3.07 -9.88 1.06
N LEU A 107 4.18 -9.14 0.87
CA LEU A 107 4.41 -7.85 1.51
C LEU A 107 3.30 -6.83 1.17
N LEU A 108 2.69 -6.93 -0.01
CA LEU A 108 1.68 -6.00 -0.51
C LEU A 108 0.23 -6.42 -0.25
N ARG A 109 -0.07 -7.73 -0.04
CA ARG A 109 -1.46 -8.22 -0.08
C ARG A 109 -1.80 -9.32 0.92
N ILE A 110 -0.84 -9.81 1.71
CA ILE A 110 -1.08 -10.93 2.62
C ILE A 110 -2.12 -10.56 3.68
N ARG A 111 -3.02 -11.50 3.97
CA ARG A 111 -3.93 -11.51 5.12
C ARG A 111 -3.68 -12.77 5.94
N ALA A 112 -4.33 -13.87 5.63
CA ALA A 112 -3.98 -15.16 6.18
C ALA A 112 -2.76 -15.74 5.42
N PRO A 113 -1.84 -16.44 6.10
CA PRO A 113 -1.85 -16.79 7.52
C PRO A 113 -1.27 -15.70 8.46
N PHE A 114 -0.72 -14.58 7.95
CA PHE A 114 -0.04 -13.57 8.76
C PHE A 114 -0.89 -13.04 9.92
N LEU A 115 -2.17 -12.76 9.69
CA LEU A 115 -3.06 -12.19 10.71
C LEU A 115 -3.35 -13.14 11.89
N SER A 116 -3.19 -14.44 11.69
CA SER A 116 -3.56 -15.48 12.67
C SER A 116 -2.37 -16.30 13.19
N THR A 117 -1.17 -16.07 12.68
CA THR A 117 0.01 -16.88 13.00
C THR A 117 1.18 -15.97 13.40
N PRO A 118 1.97 -16.30 14.45
CA PRO A 118 3.22 -15.63 14.73
C PRO A 118 4.18 -15.72 13.54
N HIS A 119 4.85 -14.62 13.18
CA HIS A 119 5.70 -14.59 11.99
C HIS A 119 7.15 -15.03 12.23
N ALA A 120 7.60 -15.10 13.49
CA ALA A 120 8.91 -15.62 13.92
C ALA A 120 10.14 -14.83 13.38
N LEU A 121 10.01 -13.53 13.06
CA LEU A 121 11.13 -12.71 12.56
C LEU A 121 11.93 -12.01 13.68
N GLY A 122 11.56 -12.20 14.95
CA GLY A 122 12.26 -11.60 16.10
C GLY A 122 12.13 -10.07 16.23
N LYS A 123 11.29 -9.42 15.39
CA LYS A 123 11.02 -7.99 15.40
C LYS A 123 9.51 -7.76 15.45
N TYR A 124 9.09 -6.59 15.92
CA TYR A 124 7.67 -6.21 15.93
C TYR A 124 7.24 -5.66 14.58
N VAL A 125 6.19 -6.21 13.98
CA VAL A 125 5.72 -5.80 12.65
C VAL A 125 4.61 -4.77 12.77
N VAL A 126 4.79 -3.61 12.11
CA VAL A 126 3.77 -2.57 11.94
C VAL A 126 3.21 -2.69 10.51
N PHE A 127 1.88 -2.83 10.38
CA PHE A 127 1.26 -3.08 9.08
C PHE A 127 -0.11 -2.39 8.92
N GLY A 128 -0.57 -2.27 7.67
CA GLY A 128 -1.88 -1.78 7.25
C GLY A 128 -2.62 -2.76 6.34
N HIS A 129 -3.21 -2.28 5.24
CA HIS A 129 -3.86 -3.05 4.16
C HIS A 129 -5.14 -3.82 4.56
N THR A 130 -5.18 -4.36 5.75
CA THR A 130 -6.38 -5.02 6.28
C THR A 130 -7.03 -4.08 7.27
N PRO A 131 -8.17 -3.47 6.92
CA PRO A 131 -8.80 -2.48 7.79
C PRO A 131 -9.43 -3.17 9.01
N PHE A 132 -9.23 -2.56 10.18
CA PHE A 132 -9.85 -2.92 11.43
C PHE A 132 -10.62 -1.72 11.97
N ARG A 133 -11.71 -1.96 12.72
CA ARG A 133 -12.45 -0.87 13.38
C ARG A 133 -11.64 -0.19 14.49
N GLU A 134 -10.77 -0.96 15.11
CA GLU A 134 -9.82 -0.50 16.14
C GLU A 134 -8.43 -1.05 15.84
N VAL A 135 -7.41 -0.41 16.39
CA VAL A 135 -6.02 -0.85 16.24
C VAL A 135 -5.88 -2.30 16.72
N LYS A 136 -5.45 -3.18 15.83
CA LYS A 136 -5.20 -4.59 16.15
C LYS A 136 -3.81 -4.76 16.75
N ARG A 137 -3.73 -5.16 18.03
CA ARG A 137 -2.47 -5.43 18.72
C ARG A 137 -2.33 -6.91 19.05
N ASP A 138 -1.25 -7.50 18.58
CA ASP A 138 -0.82 -8.86 18.93
C ASP A 138 0.58 -8.81 19.60
N ALA A 139 1.09 -9.96 20.08
CA ALA A 139 2.39 -10.03 20.77
C ALA A 139 3.57 -9.67 19.85
N ASP A 140 3.45 -9.88 18.53
CA ASP A 140 4.53 -9.73 17.54
C ASP A 140 4.21 -8.72 16.43
N LYS A 141 2.99 -8.12 16.42
CA LYS A 141 2.57 -7.20 15.36
C LYS A 141 1.47 -6.23 15.79
N ILE A 142 1.36 -5.12 15.04
CA ILE A 142 0.29 -4.14 15.19
C ILE A 142 -0.26 -3.74 13.81
N GLY A 143 -1.58 -3.88 13.63
CA GLY A 143 -2.33 -3.36 12.48
C GLY A 143 -2.85 -1.96 12.79
N ILE A 144 -2.41 -0.97 12.03
CA ILE A 144 -2.76 0.44 12.21
C ILE A 144 -3.70 0.97 11.12
N ASP A 145 -4.16 0.13 10.21
CA ASP A 145 -5.17 0.52 9.23
C ASP A 145 -6.55 0.52 9.91
N THR A 146 -7.05 1.69 10.20
CA THR A 146 -8.37 1.91 10.79
C THR A 146 -9.36 2.48 9.77
N GLY A 147 -9.05 2.26 8.48
CA GLY A 147 -9.97 2.51 7.38
C GLY A 147 -10.23 3.98 7.13
N ALA A 148 -9.19 4.85 7.13
CA ALA A 148 -9.32 6.29 6.97
C ALA A 148 -10.13 6.74 5.73
N CYS A 149 -10.17 5.92 4.67
CA CYS A 149 -10.94 6.20 3.45
C CYS A 149 -12.37 5.65 3.46
N TYR A 150 -12.77 4.92 4.49
CA TYR A 150 -14.11 4.33 4.56
C TYR A 150 -15.07 5.23 5.34
N VAL A 151 -16.31 5.29 4.86
CA VAL A 151 -17.42 6.04 5.49
C VAL A 151 -18.32 5.15 6.35
N ASP A 152 -18.03 3.84 6.38
CA ASP A 152 -18.81 2.87 7.15
C ASP A 152 -18.64 3.07 8.67
N PRO A 153 -19.68 2.86 9.48
CA PRO A 153 -19.60 3.02 10.92
C PRO A 153 -18.47 2.20 11.56
N GLY A 154 -17.63 2.87 12.33
CA GLY A 154 -16.48 2.28 13.04
C GLY A 154 -15.16 2.28 12.24
N TYR A 155 -15.16 2.77 11.01
CA TYR A 155 -13.98 3.10 10.23
C TYR A 155 -13.83 4.64 10.12
N GLY A 156 -12.96 5.10 9.23
CA GLY A 156 -12.78 6.54 8.95
C GLY A 156 -11.68 7.20 9.78
N LYS A 157 -10.93 6.46 10.57
CA LYS A 157 -9.83 6.99 11.39
C LYS A 157 -8.49 6.82 10.68
N LEU A 158 -7.67 7.86 10.65
CA LEU A 158 -6.26 7.76 10.30
C LEU A 158 -5.45 7.51 11.57
N THR A 159 -4.69 6.41 11.61
CA THR A 159 -3.89 6.01 12.77
C THR A 159 -2.41 6.18 12.53
N ALA A 160 -1.70 6.79 13.48
CA ALA A 160 -0.25 6.81 13.58
C ALA A 160 0.21 5.99 14.79
N PHE A 161 1.37 5.34 14.67
CA PHE A 161 2.02 4.58 15.74
C PHE A 161 3.41 5.13 15.99
N CYS A 162 3.66 5.56 17.22
CA CYS A 162 4.98 6.01 17.66
C CYS A 162 5.84 4.81 18.04
N LEU A 163 6.93 4.55 17.31
CA LEU A 163 7.82 3.41 17.55
C LEU A 163 8.58 3.51 18.87
N GLN A 164 8.82 4.72 19.38
CA GLN A 164 9.57 4.97 20.62
C GLN A 164 8.71 4.72 21.85
N THR A 165 7.50 5.31 21.89
CA THR A 165 6.60 5.23 23.06
C THR A 165 5.59 4.09 22.94
N GLN A 166 5.40 3.51 21.74
CA GLN A 166 4.38 2.51 21.42
C GLN A 166 2.93 3.03 21.58
N GLU A 167 2.77 4.34 21.58
CA GLU A 167 1.47 4.99 21.60
C GLU A 167 0.87 5.07 20.17
N THR A 168 -0.45 5.07 20.10
CA THR A 168 -1.19 5.31 18.88
C THR A 168 -1.93 6.65 18.95
N PHE A 169 -1.94 7.38 17.85
CA PHE A 169 -2.66 8.63 17.67
C PHE A 169 -3.66 8.44 16.54
N GLN A 170 -4.87 8.95 16.71
CA GLN A 170 -5.95 8.83 15.71
C GLN A 170 -6.56 10.19 15.46
N VAL A 171 -6.94 10.42 14.20
CA VAL A 171 -7.76 11.55 13.75
C VAL A 171 -8.91 11.03 12.88
N GLU A 172 -10.10 11.65 13.01
CA GLU A 172 -11.31 11.41 12.23
C GLU A 172 -11.43 12.41 11.08
#